data_04e809483ab673fbe511e60ec8850220
#
_entry.id   04e809483ab673fbe511e60ec8850220
#
_cell.length_a   1.000
_cell.length_b   1.000
_cell.length_c   1.000
_cell.angle_alpha   90.00
_cell.angle_beta   90.00
_cell.angle_gamma   90.00
#
_symmetry.space_group_name_H-M   'P 1'
#
loop_
_entity.id
_entity.type
_entity.pdbx_description
1 polymer ?
#
loop_
_entity_poly.entity_id
_entity_poly.type
_entity_poly.pdbx_seq_one_letter_code
_entity_poly.pdbx_strand_id
1 'polypeptide(L)'
;QYQQSNAVLEQAEDEVDRLYTRRIRTETLAFMTNDAALPYEGDPYEQVLINVLKALNYAVLGQWQDALVEARRIDHRLNVLSDRTTEETVYRDDGFARYLSGILYESTNDVNNAFIAYRKAYETFEASRTWARTTVPVQLKTDLLRTAEALHFTQELAEYQQVFSHTKWESSQSLQQLAQVVVISYNGRAPRKEDQFLDLPISFDALQLVLLNRGFSQSNQHSNRGVDTLLYGLNGRVV
;
A
#
# COMPACT_ATOMS: atom_id res chain seq x y z
N GLN A 1 -10.83 -19.96 -15.72
CA GLN A 1 -9.68 -19.03 -15.68
C GLN A 1 -9.58 -18.31 -14.33
N TYR A 2 -10.61 -17.60 -13.85
CA TYR A 2 -10.57 -16.83 -12.59
C TYR A 2 -10.31 -17.69 -11.35
N GLN A 3 -10.92 -18.86 -11.24
CA GLN A 3 -10.66 -19.81 -10.15
C GLN A 3 -9.21 -20.33 -10.16
N GLN A 4 -8.67 -20.62 -11.34
CA GLN A 4 -7.27 -21.03 -11.48
C GLN A 4 -6.31 -19.88 -11.11
N SER A 5 -6.66 -18.65 -11.52
CA SER A 5 -5.92 -17.45 -11.13
C SER A 5 -5.90 -17.30 -9.61
N ASN A 6 -7.06 -17.45 -8.94
CA ASN A 6 -7.11 -17.38 -7.48
C ASN A 6 -6.26 -18.46 -6.81
N ALA A 7 -6.24 -19.68 -7.33
CA ALA A 7 -5.41 -20.75 -6.78
C ALA A 7 -3.89 -20.44 -6.87
N VAL A 8 -3.45 -19.83 -7.97
CA VAL A 8 -2.04 -19.42 -8.13
C VAL A 8 -1.71 -18.22 -7.24
N LEU A 9 -2.62 -17.25 -7.15
CA LEU A 9 -2.45 -16.07 -6.31
C LEU A 9 -2.43 -16.45 -4.81
N GLU A 10 -3.21 -17.43 -4.39
CA GLU A 10 -3.18 -17.97 -3.02
C GLU A 10 -1.81 -18.58 -2.69
N GLN A 11 -1.23 -19.38 -3.61
CA GLN A 11 0.11 -19.92 -3.43
C GLN A 11 1.18 -18.82 -3.33
N ALA A 12 1.03 -17.75 -4.11
CA ALA A 12 1.92 -16.60 -4.03
C ALA A 12 1.78 -15.87 -2.69
N GLU A 13 0.56 -15.71 -2.19
CA GLU A 13 0.28 -15.09 -0.89
C GLU A 13 0.87 -15.89 0.27
N ASP A 14 0.68 -17.23 0.26
CA ASP A 14 1.25 -18.13 1.25
C ASP A 14 2.78 -18.05 1.27
N GLU A 15 3.42 -17.95 0.11
CA GLU A 15 4.86 -17.84 0.02
C GLU A 15 5.37 -16.49 0.56
N VAL A 16 4.69 -15.38 0.24
CA VAL A 16 4.98 -14.06 0.81
C VAL A 16 4.92 -14.08 2.33
N ASP A 17 3.85 -14.65 2.89
CA ASP A 17 3.65 -14.72 4.35
C ASP A 17 4.68 -15.63 5.03
N ARG A 18 5.06 -16.73 4.38
CA ARG A 18 6.12 -17.64 4.82
C ARG A 18 7.49 -16.97 4.86
N LEU A 19 7.85 -16.26 3.80
CA LEU A 19 9.12 -15.54 3.69
C LEU A 19 9.19 -14.40 4.70
N TYR A 20 8.10 -13.68 4.87
CA TYR A 20 7.98 -12.62 5.87
C TYR A 20 8.23 -13.14 7.30
N THR A 21 7.58 -14.24 7.69
CA THR A 21 7.78 -14.86 9.01
C THR A 21 9.23 -15.31 9.22
N ARG A 22 9.89 -15.79 8.15
CA ARG A 22 11.30 -16.19 8.18
C ARG A 22 12.23 -14.99 8.36
N ARG A 23 11.95 -13.86 7.69
CA ARG A 23 12.76 -12.63 7.76
C ARG A 23 12.80 -12.06 9.18
N ILE A 24 11.67 -12.01 9.88
CA ILE A 24 11.63 -11.54 11.28
C ILE A 24 12.60 -12.34 12.18
N ARG A 25 12.81 -13.64 11.89
CA ARG A 25 13.74 -14.49 12.62
C ARG A 25 15.21 -14.31 12.23
N THR A 26 15.49 -13.76 11.03
CA THR A 26 16.84 -13.72 10.45
C THR A 26 17.37 -12.30 10.21
N GLU A 27 16.70 -11.26 10.67
CA GLU A 27 17.14 -9.86 10.49
C GLU A 27 18.58 -9.60 10.95
N THR A 28 19.06 -10.34 11.95
CA THR A 28 20.44 -10.23 12.45
C THR A 28 21.49 -10.75 11.44
N LEU A 29 21.12 -11.65 10.53
CA LEU A 29 22.03 -12.26 9.54
C LEU A 29 21.91 -11.58 8.15
N ALA A 30 20.81 -10.93 7.84
CA ALA A 30 20.53 -10.32 6.52
C ALA A 30 21.49 -9.18 6.19
N PHE A 31 22.07 -8.51 7.18
CA PHE A 31 23.05 -7.45 6.96
C PHE A 31 24.40 -7.94 6.40
N MET A 32 24.70 -9.22 6.57
CA MET A 32 25.98 -9.83 6.14
C MET A 32 25.89 -10.54 4.78
N THR A 33 24.69 -10.70 4.23
CA THR A 33 24.48 -11.39 2.95
C THR A 33 24.06 -10.40 1.88
N ASN A 34 24.56 -10.59 0.67
CA ASN A 34 24.13 -9.83 -0.50
C ASN A 34 22.60 -9.99 -0.69
N ASP A 35 21.87 -8.91 -0.96
CA ASP A 35 20.44 -8.93 -1.26
C ASP A 35 20.04 -9.95 -2.33
N ALA A 36 20.95 -10.23 -3.28
CA ALA A 36 20.77 -11.26 -4.32
C ALA A 36 20.74 -12.71 -3.78
N ALA A 37 21.14 -12.94 -2.52
CA ALA A 37 21.11 -14.26 -1.88
C ALA A 37 19.82 -14.50 -1.09
N LEU A 38 19.00 -13.47 -0.91
CA LEU A 38 17.72 -13.58 -0.21
C LEU A 38 16.61 -14.03 -1.18
N PRO A 39 15.68 -14.88 -0.74
CA PRO A 39 14.51 -15.20 -1.54
C PRO A 39 13.70 -13.95 -1.86
N TYR A 40 13.17 -13.87 -3.06
CA TYR A 40 12.33 -12.76 -3.47
C TYR A 40 10.98 -12.79 -2.73
N GLU A 41 10.70 -11.78 -1.93
CA GLU A 41 9.49 -11.66 -1.11
C GLU A 41 8.35 -10.94 -1.83
N GLY A 42 8.58 -10.47 -3.04
CA GLY A 42 7.67 -9.56 -3.75
C GLY A 42 7.80 -8.11 -3.25
N ASP A 43 7.67 -7.17 -4.16
CA ASP A 43 7.62 -5.77 -3.79
C ASP A 43 6.31 -5.43 -3.07
N PRO A 44 6.27 -4.40 -2.20
CA PRO A 44 5.05 -4.02 -1.47
C PRO A 44 3.81 -3.87 -2.36
N TYR A 45 3.94 -3.25 -3.53
CA TYR A 45 2.83 -3.10 -4.46
C TYR A 45 2.38 -4.45 -5.06
N GLU A 46 3.29 -5.40 -5.28
CA GLU A 46 2.95 -6.73 -5.79
C GLU A 46 2.16 -7.54 -4.76
N GLN A 47 2.55 -7.43 -3.50
CA GLN A 47 1.85 -8.08 -2.40
C GLN A 47 0.41 -7.58 -2.28
N VAL A 48 0.17 -6.27 -2.43
CA VAL A 48 -1.18 -5.69 -2.46
C VAL A 48 -1.94 -6.12 -3.70
N LEU A 49 -1.27 -6.16 -4.86
CA LEU A 49 -1.86 -6.54 -6.14
C LEU A 49 -2.40 -7.99 -6.13
N ILE A 50 -1.80 -8.91 -5.37
CA ILE A 50 -2.34 -10.27 -5.18
C ILE A 50 -3.79 -10.19 -4.70
N ASN A 51 -4.05 -9.46 -3.62
CA ASN A 51 -5.40 -9.36 -3.05
C ASN A 51 -6.34 -8.54 -3.94
N VAL A 52 -5.85 -7.52 -4.64
CA VAL A 52 -6.62 -6.76 -5.64
C VAL A 52 -7.12 -7.68 -6.76
N LEU A 53 -6.24 -8.51 -7.32
CA LEU A 53 -6.60 -9.43 -8.40
C LEU A 53 -7.54 -10.54 -7.92
N LYS A 54 -7.34 -11.09 -6.73
CA LYS A 54 -8.24 -12.06 -6.12
C LYS A 54 -9.62 -11.45 -5.88
N ALA A 55 -9.70 -10.23 -5.34
CA ALA A 55 -10.96 -9.52 -5.13
C ALA A 55 -11.75 -9.34 -6.43
N LEU A 56 -11.08 -8.91 -7.50
CA LEU A 56 -11.69 -8.76 -8.82
C LEU A 56 -12.16 -10.11 -9.40
N ASN A 57 -11.34 -11.17 -9.27
CA ASN A 57 -11.71 -12.50 -9.73
C ASN A 57 -12.96 -13.00 -9.00
N TYR A 58 -13.03 -12.83 -7.67
CA TYR A 58 -14.20 -13.22 -6.89
C TYR A 58 -15.44 -12.40 -7.26
N ALA A 59 -15.30 -11.09 -7.48
CA ALA A 59 -16.39 -10.25 -7.94
C ALA A 59 -16.94 -10.69 -9.30
N VAL A 60 -16.07 -11.01 -10.27
CA VAL A 60 -16.47 -11.55 -11.60
C VAL A 60 -17.15 -12.91 -11.47
N LEU A 61 -16.76 -13.73 -10.50
CA LEU A 61 -17.41 -15.02 -10.22
C LEU A 61 -18.73 -14.87 -9.45
N GLY A 62 -19.13 -13.65 -9.05
CA GLY A 62 -20.31 -13.42 -8.20
C GLY A 62 -20.11 -13.83 -6.74
N GLN A 63 -18.89 -14.13 -6.33
CA GLN A 63 -18.52 -14.56 -4.98
C GLN A 63 -18.21 -13.34 -4.11
N TRP A 64 -19.23 -12.53 -3.83
CA TRP A 64 -19.09 -11.22 -3.17
C TRP A 64 -18.50 -11.30 -1.76
N GLN A 65 -18.82 -12.34 -0.99
CA GLN A 65 -18.29 -12.50 0.37
C GLN A 65 -16.78 -12.78 0.34
N ASP A 66 -16.31 -13.57 -0.62
CA ASP A 66 -14.89 -13.83 -0.80
C ASP A 66 -14.16 -12.56 -1.29
N ALA A 67 -14.79 -11.78 -2.19
CA ALA A 67 -14.26 -10.48 -2.60
C ALA A 67 -14.10 -9.51 -1.41
N LEU A 68 -15.03 -9.52 -0.45
CA LEU A 68 -14.93 -8.71 0.78
C LEU A 68 -13.82 -9.21 1.72
N VAL A 69 -13.53 -10.50 1.74
CA VAL A 69 -12.37 -11.01 2.49
C VAL A 69 -11.09 -10.40 1.92
N GLU A 70 -10.95 -10.39 0.60
CA GLU A 70 -9.78 -9.79 -0.04
C GLU A 70 -9.73 -8.26 0.15
N ALA A 71 -10.86 -7.55 0.16
CA ALA A 71 -10.90 -6.13 0.47
C ALA A 71 -10.36 -5.82 1.89
N ARG A 72 -10.68 -6.66 2.88
CA ARG A 72 -10.12 -6.54 4.24
C ARG A 72 -8.62 -6.86 4.27
N ARG A 73 -8.18 -7.85 3.48
CA ARG A 73 -6.74 -8.18 3.35
C ARG A 73 -5.96 -7.02 2.72
N ILE A 74 -6.51 -6.36 1.69
CA ILE A 74 -5.95 -5.13 1.11
C ILE A 74 -5.75 -4.07 2.20
N ASP A 75 -6.79 -3.75 2.95
CA ASP A 75 -6.71 -2.74 4.02
C ASP A 75 -5.66 -3.11 5.06
N HIS A 76 -5.64 -4.37 5.50
CA HIS A 76 -4.67 -4.86 6.47
C HIS A 76 -3.22 -4.75 5.94
N ARG A 77 -2.94 -5.20 4.71
CA ARG A 77 -1.60 -5.12 4.11
C ARG A 77 -1.12 -3.67 3.98
N LEU A 78 -1.98 -2.79 3.49
CA LEU A 78 -1.64 -1.37 3.35
C LEU A 78 -1.37 -0.71 4.71
N ASN A 79 -2.14 -1.03 5.75
CA ASN A 79 -1.87 -0.53 7.09
C ASN A 79 -0.53 -1.05 7.62
N VAL A 80 -0.24 -2.35 7.47
CA VAL A 80 1.05 -2.95 7.88
C VAL A 80 2.23 -2.33 7.12
N LEU A 81 2.07 -2.05 5.83
CA LEU A 81 3.11 -1.38 5.03
C LEU A 81 3.32 0.07 5.48
N SER A 82 2.26 0.79 5.78
CA SER A 82 2.33 2.17 6.29
C SER A 82 3.03 2.24 7.64
N ASP A 83 2.74 1.32 8.56
CA ASP A 83 3.31 1.31 9.91
C ASP A 83 4.81 0.96 9.93
N ARG A 84 5.29 0.22 8.94
CA ARG A 84 6.71 -0.20 8.86
C ARG A 84 7.63 0.85 8.29
N THR A 85 7.09 1.83 7.61
CA THR A 85 7.87 2.77 6.84
C THR A 85 8.25 3.98 7.68
N THR A 86 9.42 3.93 8.32
CA THR A 86 10.05 5.08 9.01
C THR A 86 10.80 6.00 8.04
N GLU A 87 11.05 5.57 6.80
CA GLU A 87 11.78 6.31 5.77
C GLU A 87 10.90 6.50 4.52
N GLU A 88 11.25 7.44 3.67
CA GLU A 88 10.57 7.84 2.42
C GLU A 88 10.53 6.73 1.36
N THR A 89 9.95 5.58 1.66
CA THR A 89 9.69 4.60 0.62
C THR A 89 8.52 5.05 -0.22
N VAL A 90 8.70 4.98 -1.52
CA VAL A 90 7.79 5.49 -2.55
C VAL A 90 6.40 4.85 -2.51
N TYR A 91 6.25 3.62 -1.99
CA TYR A 91 4.98 2.92 -1.91
C TYR A 91 4.59 2.65 -0.45
N ARG A 92 3.76 3.54 0.11
CA ARG A 92 3.21 3.42 1.48
C ARG A 92 1.75 3.01 1.47
N ASP A 93 1.00 3.44 0.45
CA ASP A 93 -0.42 3.20 0.33
C ASP A 93 -0.82 3.18 -1.15
N ASP A 94 -1.99 2.63 -1.46
CA ASP A 94 -2.50 2.48 -2.81
C ASP A 94 -3.94 3.00 -2.91
N GLY A 95 -4.08 4.19 -3.50
CA GLY A 95 -5.37 4.84 -3.67
C GLY A 95 -6.35 4.03 -4.51
N PHE A 96 -5.88 3.29 -5.53
CA PHE A 96 -6.74 2.44 -6.34
C PHE A 96 -7.22 1.21 -5.56
N ALA A 97 -6.32 0.54 -4.82
CA ALA A 97 -6.67 -0.63 -4.02
C ALA A 97 -7.68 -0.26 -2.91
N ARG A 98 -7.50 0.90 -2.26
CA ARG A 98 -8.46 1.46 -1.31
C ARG A 98 -9.81 1.77 -1.95
N TYR A 99 -9.78 2.38 -3.15
CA TYR A 99 -10.99 2.74 -3.88
C TYR A 99 -11.77 1.49 -4.31
N LEU A 100 -11.08 0.48 -4.84
CA LEU A 100 -11.69 -0.81 -5.18
C LEU A 100 -12.37 -1.46 -3.96
N SER A 101 -11.71 -1.44 -2.80
CA SER A 101 -12.29 -1.96 -1.56
C SER A 101 -13.60 -1.24 -1.22
N GLY A 102 -13.66 0.08 -1.39
CA GLY A 102 -14.87 0.87 -1.21
C GLY A 102 -16.00 0.44 -2.15
N ILE A 103 -15.70 0.23 -3.44
CA ILE A 103 -16.66 -0.25 -4.44
C ILE A 103 -17.21 -1.63 -4.04
N LEU A 104 -16.38 -2.53 -3.58
CA LEU A 104 -16.78 -3.88 -3.15
C LEU A 104 -17.69 -3.83 -1.91
N TYR A 105 -17.35 -3.02 -0.90
CA TYR A 105 -18.21 -2.81 0.27
C TYR A 105 -19.56 -2.23 -0.13
N GLU A 106 -19.57 -1.24 -0.98
CA GLU A 106 -20.82 -0.63 -1.45
C GLU A 106 -21.67 -1.61 -2.26
N SER A 107 -21.08 -2.43 -3.12
CA SER A 107 -21.77 -3.47 -3.90
C SER A 107 -22.51 -4.48 -3.01
N THR A 108 -22.12 -4.61 -1.76
CA THR A 108 -22.76 -5.48 -0.75
C THR A 108 -23.60 -4.70 0.27
N ASN A 109 -23.88 -3.43 0.00
CA ASN A 109 -24.64 -2.53 0.85
C ASN A 109 -23.98 -2.22 2.22
N ASP A 110 -22.66 -2.43 2.33
CA ASP A 110 -21.89 -2.02 3.51
C ASP A 110 -21.38 -0.57 3.31
N VAL A 111 -22.31 0.38 3.35
CA VAL A 111 -22.06 1.79 3.06
C VAL A 111 -21.07 2.42 4.04
N ASN A 112 -21.05 1.97 5.30
CA ASN A 112 -20.13 2.50 6.30
C ASN A 112 -18.67 2.15 5.99
N ASN A 113 -18.37 0.88 5.71
CA ASN A 113 -17.04 0.47 5.31
C ASN A 113 -16.65 1.02 3.92
N ALA A 114 -17.63 1.19 3.02
CA ALA A 114 -17.41 1.86 1.74
C ALA A 114 -16.93 3.30 1.94
N PHE A 115 -17.62 4.10 2.78
CA PHE A 115 -17.21 5.46 3.08
C PHE A 115 -15.80 5.53 3.68
N ILE A 116 -15.48 4.66 4.64
CA ILE A 116 -14.14 4.61 5.26
C ILE A 116 -13.07 4.31 4.20
N ALA A 117 -13.32 3.34 3.31
CA ALA A 117 -12.38 2.98 2.25
C ALA A 117 -12.23 4.11 1.21
N TYR A 118 -13.31 4.77 0.81
CA TYR A 118 -13.29 5.92 -0.08
C TYR A 118 -12.54 7.11 0.52
N ARG A 119 -12.71 7.39 1.81
CA ARG A 119 -11.96 8.43 2.50
C ARG A 119 -10.46 8.15 2.49
N LYS A 120 -10.06 6.94 2.87
CA LYS A 120 -8.64 6.52 2.80
C LYS A 120 -8.09 6.61 1.37
N ALA A 121 -8.87 6.21 0.36
CA ALA A 121 -8.48 6.34 -1.03
C ALA A 121 -8.24 7.81 -1.42
N TYR A 122 -9.13 8.71 -1.03
CA TYR A 122 -9.01 10.15 -1.28
C TYR A 122 -7.73 10.72 -0.63
N GLU A 123 -7.51 10.41 0.64
CA GLU A 123 -6.33 10.82 1.40
C GLU A 123 -5.03 10.32 0.73
N THR A 124 -5.01 9.08 0.26
CA THR A 124 -3.87 8.48 -0.44
C THR A 124 -3.61 9.16 -1.80
N PHE A 125 -4.65 9.43 -2.59
CA PHE A 125 -4.49 10.15 -3.87
C PHE A 125 -3.98 11.57 -3.65
N GLU A 126 -4.47 12.29 -2.64
CA GLU A 126 -3.96 13.64 -2.32
C GLU A 126 -2.51 13.60 -1.83
N ALA A 127 -2.15 12.66 -0.95
CA ALA A 127 -0.78 12.50 -0.48
C ALA A 127 0.21 12.14 -1.60
N SER A 128 -0.23 11.36 -2.60
CA SER A 128 0.60 10.94 -3.74
C SER A 128 0.61 11.94 -4.91
N ARG A 129 -0.16 13.01 -4.83
CA ARG A 129 -0.37 13.97 -5.92
C ARG A 129 0.91 14.57 -6.48
N THR A 130 1.86 14.90 -5.61
CA THR A 130 3.11 15.58 -6.00
C THR A 130 4.12 14.63 -6.61
N TRP A 131 4.35 13.47 -6.00
CA TRP A 131 5.40 12.54 -6.40
C TRP A 131 4.95 11.55 -7.48
N ALA A 132 3.72 11.03 -7.43
CA ALA A 132 3.19 10.09 -8.41
C ALA A 132 2.41 10.79 -9.54
N ARG A 133 2.24 12.13 -9.48
CA ARG A 133 1.43 12.91 -10.43
C ARG A 133 0.02 12.34 -10.62
N THR A 134 -0.53 11.74 -9.58
CA THR A 134 -1.89 11.21 -9.58
C THR A 134 -2.90 12.31 -9.35
N THR A 135 -4.10 12.12 -9.85
CA THR A 135 -5.24 13.00 -9.57
C THR A 135 -6.35 12.18 -8.93
N VAL A 136 -7.05 12.79 -7.97
CA VAL A 136 -8.23 12.15 -7.38
C VAL A 136 -9.29 11.91 -8.46
N PRO A 137 -9.73 10.66 -8.67
CA PRO A 137 -10.80 10.36 -9.61
C PRO A 137 -12.07 11.16 -9.30
N VAL A 138 -12.72 11.72 -10.33
CA VAL A 138 -13.97 12.47 -10.12
C VAL A 138 -15.03 11.56 -9.50
N GLN A 139 -15.08 10.29 -9.91
CA GLN A 139 -16.04 9.33 -9.38
C GLN A 139 -15.84 9.10 -7.87
N LEU A 140 -14.60 9.02 -7.39
CA LEU A 140 -14.31 8.88 -5.96
C LEU A 140 -14.87 10.07 -5.16
N LYS A 141 -14.81 11.30 -5.70
CA LYS A 141 -15.40 12.47 -5.04
C LYS A 141 -16.91 12.37 -4.96
N THR A 142 -17.56 11.89 -6.02
CA THR A 142 -19.02 11.67 -6.01
C THR A 142 -19.42 10.57 -5.03
N ASP A 143 -18.65 9.50 -4.96
CA ASP A 143 -18.92 8.37 -4.05
C ASP A 143 -18.76 8.78 -2.59
N LEU A 144 -17.77 9.64 -2.27
CA LEU A 144 -17.61 10.22 -0.93
C LEU A 144 -18.81 11.08 -0.53
N LEU A 145 -19.24 11.98 -1.41
CA LEU A 145 -20.39 12.84 -1.15
C LEU A 145 -21.68 12.02 -0.93
N ARG A 146 -21.90 11.04 -1.79
CA ARG A 146 -23.08 10.17 -1.76
C ARG A 146 -23.11 9.27 -0.53
N THR A 147 -21.99 8.67 -0.16
CA THR A 147 -21.91 7.79 1.01
C THR A 147 -21.99 8.56 2.32
N ALA A 148 -21.38 9.78 2.39
CA ALA A 148 -21.55 10.68 3.54
C ALA A 148 -23.02 11.09 3.72
N GLU A 149 -23.74 11.41 2.63
CA GLU A 149 -25.18 11.70 2.68
C GLU A 149 -25.98 10.49 3.20
N ALA A 150 -25.74 9.31 2.63
CA ALA A 150 -26.43 8.08 3.00
C ALA A 150 -26.24 7.70 4.48
N LEU A 151 -25.08 8.03 5.05
CA LEU A 151 -24.76 7.81 6.46
C LEU A 151 -25.17 8.97 7.37
N HIS A 152 -25.75 10.03 6.82
CA HIS A 152 -26.11 11.25 7.57
C HIS A 152 -24.91 11.92 8.26
N PHE A 153 -23.72 11.80 7.70
CA PHE A 153 -22.51 12.47 8.17
C PHE A 153 -22.51 13.94 7.71
N THR A 154 -23.31 14.75 8.39
CA THR A 154 -23.60 16.13 7.95
C THR A 154 -22.38 17.04 7.94
N GLN A 155 -21.44 16.84 8.87
CA GLN A 155 -20.22 17.63 8.93
C GLN A 155 -19.29 17.26 7.78
N GLU A 156 -18.99 15.99 7.62
CA GLU A 156 -18.11 15.49 6.55
C GLU A 156 -18.68 15.82 5.17
N LEU A 157 -20.01 15.70 5.00
CA LEU A 157 -20.68 16.07 3.76
C LEU A 157 -20.48 17.56 3.44
N ALA A 158 -20.64 18.45 4.43
CA ALA A 158 -20.45 19.89 4.24
C ALA A 158 -18.98 20.21 3.90
N GLU A 159 -18.01 19.58 4.54
CA GLU A 159 -16.59 19.72 4.28
C GLU A 159 -16.26 19.27 2.84
N TYR A 160 -16.73 18.10 2.42
CA TYR A 160 -16.49 17.61 1.06
C TYR A 160 -17.19 18.44 0.00
N GLN A 161 -18.40 18.96 0.26
CA GLN A 161 -19.09 19.88 -0.65
C GLN A 161 -18.29 21.18 -0.87
N GLN A 162 -17.66 21.68 0.17
CA GLN A 162 -16.80 22.86 0.07
C GLN A 162 -15.54 22.55 -0.75
N VAL A 163 -14.86 21.42 -0.46
CA VAL A 163 -13.64 21.01 -1.15
C VAL A 163 -13.91 20.63 -2.61
N PHE A 164 -15.04 19.99 -2.89
CA PHE A 164 -15.46 19.50 -4.20
C PHE A 164 -16.50 20.39 -4.87
N SER A 165 -16.43 21.70 -4.66
CA SER A 165 -17.45 22.70 -5.03
C SER A 165 -17.96 22.63 -6.48
N HIS A 166 -17.19 22.05 -7.39
CA HIS A 166 -17.57 21.88 -8.81
C HIS A 166 -17.99 20.45 -9.18
N THR A 167 -18.02 19.53 -8.22
CA THR A 167 -18.40 18.13 -8.46
C THR A 167 -19.91 17.97 -8.36
N LYS A 168 -20.54 17.60 -9.47
CA LYS A 168 -21.95 17.19 -9.46
C LYS A 168 -22.04 15.75 -8.97
N TRP A 169 -22.98 15.46 -8.12
CA TRP A 169 -23.21 14.12 -7.59
C TRP A 169 -24.72 13.86 -7.43
N GLU A 170 -25.10 12.61 -7.41
CA GLU A 170 -26.46 12.17 -7.22
C GLU A 170 -26.60 11.47 -5.87
N SER A 171 -27.78 11.62 -5.24
CA SER A 171 -28.06 10.98 -3.97
C SER A 171 -28.10 9.46 -4.09
N SER A 172 -27.82 8.76 -2.99
CA SER A 172 -27.96 7.30 -2.94
C SER A 172 -29.38 6.85 -3.32
N GLN A 173 -30.39 7.62 -2.94
CA GLN A 173 -31.79 7.32 -3.26
C GLN A 173 -32.06 7.37 -4.78
N SER A 174 -31.49 8.33 -5.48
CA SER A 174 -31.61 8.43 -6.95
C SER A 174 -30.93 7.24 -7.65
N LEU A 175 -29.78 6.80 -7.16
CA LEU A 175 -29.02 5.71 -7.74
C LEU A 175 -29.62 4.32 -7.47
N GLN A 176 -30.41 4.14 -6.39
CA GLN A 176 -31.07 2.86 -6.13
C GLN A 176 -32.02 2.40 -7.24
N GLN A 177 -32.47 3.33 -8.07
CA GLN A 177 -33.35 3.03 -9.21
C GLN A 177 -32.57 2.74 -10.51
N LEU A 178 -31.27 2.87 -10.50
CA LEU A 178 -30.40 2.73 -11.67
C LEU A 178 -29.47 1.53 -11.52
N ALA A 179 -29.19 0.86 -12.64
CA ALA A 179 -28.10 -0.10 -12.71
C ALA A 179 -26.77 0.67 -12.81
N GLN A 180 -25.78 0.23 -12.04
CA GLN A 180 -24.43 0.79 -12.09
C GLN A 180 -23.49 -0.19 -12.80
N VAL A 181 -22.61 0.34 -13.64
CA VAL A 181 -21.55 -0.40 -14.31
C VAL A 181 -20.21 0.18 -13.91
N VAL A 182 -19.39 -0.64 -13.29
CA VAL A 182 -18.01 -0.28 -12.93
C VAL A 182 -17.08 -0.78 -14.05
N VAL A 183 -16.34 0.14 -14.67
CA VAL A 183 -15.35 -0.17 -15.70
C VAL A 183 -13.97 0.06 -15.11
N ILE A 184 -13.18 -1.01 -15.00
CA ILE A 184 -11.79 -0.95 -14.54
C ILE A 184 -10.88 -1.14 -15.74
N SER A 185 -10.03 -0.16 -16.01
CA SER A 185 -9.06 -0.21 -17.11
C SER A 185 -7.64 -0.24 -16.55
N TYR A 186 -6.90 -1.31 -16.84
CA TYR A 186 -5.48 -1.39 -16.54
C TYR A 186 -4.69 -0.71 -17.65
N ASN A 187 -4.17 0.48 -17.37
CA ASN A 187 -3.42 1.25 -18.34
C ASN A 187 -2.12 1.74 -17.72
N GLY A 188 -0.99 1.37 -18.32
CA GLY A 188 0.33 1.73 -17.83
C GLY A 188 1.27 0.54 -17.74
N ARG A 189 2.35 0.74 -16.98
CA ARG A 189 3.37 -0.28 -16.71
C ARG A 189 3.56 -0.42 -15.22
N ALA A 190 3.87 -1.64 -14.77
CA ALA A 190 4.29 -1.87 -13.40
C ALA A 190 5.60 -1.10 -13.09
N PRO A 191 5.81 -0.67 -11.85
CA PRO A 191 7.09 -0.14 -11.41
C PRO A 191 8.21 -1.13 -11.71
N ARG A 192 9.40 -0.62 -12.03
CA ARG A 192 10.58 -1.43 -12.30
C ARG A 192 11.71 -0.96 -11.42
N LYS A 193 12.37 -1.87 -10.73
CA LYS A 193 13.62 -1.58 -10.03
C LYS A 193 14.74 -1.38 -11.03
N GLU A 194 15.54 -0.36 -10.81
CA GLU A 194 16.77 -0.12 -11.54
C GLU A 194 17.93 -0.20 -10.56
N ASP A 195 18.90 -1.09 -10.87
CA ASP A 195 20.08 -1.23 -10.04
C ASP A 195 20.97 0.01 -10.20
N GLN A 196 21.27 0.66 -9.07
CA GLN A 196 22.27 1.71 -9.02
C GLN A 196 23.48 1.19 -8.29
N PHE A 197 24.58 1.03 -9.03
CA PHE A 197 25.86 0.62 -8.46
C PHE A 197 26.60 1.88 -7.97
N LEU A 198 26.87 1.92 -6.67
CA LEU A 198 27.74 2.90 -6.05
C LEU A 198 29.07 2.21 -5.77
N ASP A 199 30.11 2.59 -6.54
CA ASP A 199 31.49 2.17 -6.27
C ASP A 199 31.98 2.94 -5.03
N LEU A 200 31.74 2.38 -3.85
CA LEU A 200 32.30 2.92 -2.62
C LEU A 200 33.67 2.28 -2.38
N PRO A 201 34.75 3.06 -2.32
CA PRO A 201 36.06 2.55 -1.91
C PRO A 201 36.06 2.29 -0.40
N ILE A 202 35.39 1.20 0.01
CA ILE A 202 35.37 0.79 1.42
C ILE A 202 36.62 -0.06 1.65
N SER A 203 37.55 0.46 2.49
CA SER A 203 38.67 -0.37 2.93
C SER A 203 38.16 -1.48 3.87
N PHE A 204 38.78 -2.64 3.79
CA PHE A 204 38.42 -3.81 4.62
C PHE A 204 38.46 -3.48 6.13
N ASP A 205 39.37 -2.57 6.52
CA ASP A 205 39.52 -2.09 7.90
C ASP A 205 38.31 -1.25 8.36
N ALA A 206 37.72 -0.44 7.48
CA ALA A 206 36.52 0.32 7.78
C ALA A 206 35.29 -0.58 7.96
N LEU A 207 35.17 -1.64 7.18
CA LEU A 207 34.11 -2.64 7.30
C LEU A 207 34.22 -3.40 8.64
N GLN A 208 35.44 -3.78 9.05
CA GLN A 208 35.71 -4.47 10.28
C GLN A 208 35.41 -3.60 11.51
N LEU A 209 35.70 -2.30 11.45
CA LEU A 209 35.35 -1.32 12.49
C LEU A 209 33.83 -1.18 12.69
N VAL A 210 33.05 -1.14 11.60
CA VAL A 210 31.58 -1.05 11.67
C VAL A 210 30.99 -2.34 12.25
N LEU A 211 31.51 -3.49 11.88
CA LEU A 211 31.05 -4.80 12.40
C LEU A 211 31.38 -4.98 13.89
N LEU A 212 32.58 -4.57 14.31
CA LEU A 212 33.00 -4.65 15.71
C LEU A 212 32.22 -3.69 16.61
N ASN A 213 31.93 -2.45 16.15
CA ASN A 213 31.18 -1.47 16.94
C ASN A 213 29.70 -1.85 17.15
N ARG A 214 29.07 -2.57 16.23
CA ARG A 214 27.70 -3.07 16.43
C ARG A 214 27.61 -4.15 17.51
N GLY A 215 28.67 -4.95 17.68
CA GLY A 215 28.74 -5.95 18.77
C GLY A 215 28.85 -5.34 20.17
N PHE A 216 29.32 -4.11 20.29
CA PHE A 216 29.53 -3.42 21.59
C PHE A 216 28.41 -2.42 21.96
N SER A 217 27.50 -2.09 21.06
CA SER A 217 26.47 -1.05 21.29
C SER A 217 25.33 -1.48 22.21
N GLN A 218 25.27 -2.73 22.66
CA GLN A 218 24.27 -3.16 23.64
C GLN A 218 24.64 -2.90 25.11
N SER A 219 25.80 -2.36 25.41
CA SER A 219 26.24 -2.22 26.83
C SER A 219 26.65 -0.83 27.30
N ASN A 220 26.67 0.23 26.50
CA ASN A 220 27.00 1.56 27.02
C ASN A 220 26.36 2.70 26.23
N GLN A 221 25.33 3.30 26.81
CA GLN A 221 24.80 4.62 26.45
C GLN A 221 25.77 5.71 26.92
N HIS A 222 26.90 5.89 26.27
CA HIS A 222 27.60 7.21 26.30
C HIS A 222 28.68 7.25 25.24
N SER A 223 28.55 8.27 24.38
CA SER A 223 29.59 8.84 23.52
C SER A 223 30.04 8.00 22.30
N ASN A 224 29.43 8.25 21.14
CA ASN A 224 30.17 8.21 19.87
C ASN A 224 29.48 9.02 18.78
N ARG A 225 29.67 10.32 18.79
CA ARG A 225 29.22 11.25 17.72
C ARG A 225 29.91 11.01 16.36
N GLY A 226 30.98 10.22 16.31
CA GLY A 226 31.77 9.99 15.11
C GLY A 226 31.20 8.92 14.16
N VAL A 227 30.50 7.90 14.70
CA VAL A 227 29.98 6.78 13.90
C VAL A 227 28.63 7.13 13.28
N ASP A 228 27.83 7.92 14.00
CA ASP A 228 26.55 8.42 13.47
C ASP A 228 26.73 9.30 12.23
N THR A 229 27.81 10.08 12.17
CA THR A 229 28.10 10.93 11.02
C THR A 229 28.45 10.14 9.77
N LEU A 230 29.07 8.96 9.91
CA LEU A 230 29.40 8.07 8.80
C LEU A 230 28.15 7.32 8.27
N LEU A 231 27.24 6.92 9.15
CA LEU A 231 25.99 6.27 8.78
C LEU A 231 24.99 7.25 8.16
N TYR A 232 24.91 8.49 8.65
CA TYR A 232 24.10 9.55 8.04
C TYR A 232 24.61 9.97 6.66
N GLY A 233 25.91 9.87 6.41
CA GLY A 233 26.50 10.14 5.09
C GLY A 233 26.14 9.10 4.03
N LEU A 234 25.77 7.89 4.42
CA LEU A 234 25.36 6.80 3.51
C LEU A 234 23.85 6.83 3.20
N ASN A 235 23.03 7.43 4.07
CA ASN A 235 21.57 7.54 3.90
C ASN A 235 21.13 8.88 3.28
N GLY A 236 22.04 9.76 2.95
CA GLY A 236 21.73 11.08 2.42
C GLY A 236 21.77 11.16 0.90
N ARG A 237 20.61 11.08 0.27
CA ARG A 237 20.21 11.39 -1.10
C ARG A 237 20.05 10.17 -2.01
N VAL A 238 18.83 9.71 -2.04
CA VAL A 238 18.24 9.17 -3.27
C VAL A 238 17.51 10.33 -3.95
N VAL A 239 17.97 10.73 -5.12
CA VAL A 239 17.31 11.67 -6.04
C VAL A 239 16.27 10.91 -6.84
#